data_90e4326bce8392173faa22a1c8c7f5bb
#
_entry.id   90e4326bce8392173faa22a1c8c7f5bb
#
_cell.length_a   1.000
_cell.length_b   1.000
_cell.length_c   1.000
_cell.angle_alpha   90.00
_cell.angle_beta   90.00
_cell.angle_gamma   90.00
#
_symmetry.space_group_name_H-M   'P 1'
#
loop_
_entity.id
_entity.type
_entity.pdbx_description
1 polymer ?
#
loop_
_entity_poly.entity_id
_entity_poly.type
_entity_poly.pdbx_seq_one_letter_code
_entity_poly.pdbx_strand_id
1 'polypeptide(L)'
;MKLLLTIVSAIAFMLTSTSAEAQNIILGEKVPDSRIRSWLMDLQPDAADYTCIIFYHSKSPRCQECLPKIKRIVNTYEGKLNLIILTKEDYSKAGVTLTEHLSDRVGVAFDDGGRTFIAYGVRFIPFCVIYDKKGYAVWCGHAKSFDEKTFDRILTYKRK
;
A
#
# COMPACT_ATOMS: atom_id res chain seq x y z
N MET A 1 -46.18 -50.28 22.14
CA MET A 1 -45.89 -48.85 22.02
C MET A 1 -44.45 -48.73 21.64
N LYS A 2 -44.22 -48.41 20.39
CA LYS A 2 -42.84 -48.19 19.87
C LYS A 2 -42.58 -46.68 19.77
N LEU A 3 -41.75 -46.19 20.66
CA LEU A 3 -41.31 -44.82 20.66
C LEU A 3 -40.29 -44.67 19.54
N LEU A 4 -40.67 -44.05 18.43
CA LEU A 4 -39.78 -43.67 17.36
C LEU A 4 -39.05 -42.42 17.81
N LEU A 5 -37.81 -42.60 18.25
CA LEU A 5 -36.89 -41.54 18.55
C LEU A 5 -36.34 -41.05 17.21
N THR A 6 -36.91 -40.01 16.65
CA THR A 6 -36.40 -39.34 15.49
C THR A 6 -35.22 -38.47 15.93
N ILE A 7 -34.02 -38.98 15.73
CA ILE A 7 -32.81 -38.21 15.88
C ILE A 7 -32.73 -37.28 14.67
N VAL A 8 -33.19 -36.07 14.85
CA VAL A 8 -32.91 -34.99 13.90
C VAL A 8 -31.44 -34.59 14.10
N SER A 9 -30.58 -35.18 13.27
CA SER A 9 -29.21 -34.77 13.16
C SER A 9 -29.19 -33.37 12.53
N ALA A 10 -29.15 -32.35 13.39
CA ALA A 10 -28.84 -30.99 12.97
C ALA A 10 -27.37 -30.95 12.58
N ILE A 11 -27.11 -31.20 11.32
CA ILE A 11 -25.84 -30.87 10.71
C ILE A 11 -25.75 -29.32 10.74
N ALA A 12 -25.19 -28.82 11.82
CA ALA A 12 -24.73 -27.44 11.86
C ALA A 12 -23.63 -27.31 10.78
N PHE A 13 -24.02 -26.89 9.59
CA PHE A 13 -23.14 -26.41 8.58
C PHE A 13 -22.50 -25.14 9.17
N MET A 14 -21.39 -25.33 9.88
CA MET A 14 -20.50 -24.22 10.21
C MET A 14 -20.00 -23.67 8.89
N LEU A 15 -20.73 -22.69 8.37
CA LEU A 15 -20.19 -21.72 7.44
C LEU A 15 -19.01 -21.05 8.15
N THR A 16 -17.85 -21.65 8.05
CA THR A 16 -16.61 -20.94 8.24
C THR A 16 -16.59 -19.89 7.14
N SER A 17 -17.15 -18.75 7.42
CA SER A 17 -16.85 -17.53 6.70
C SER A 17 -15.35 -17.35 6.86
N THR A 18 -14.57 -17.88 5.93
CA THR A 18 -13.25 -17.36 5.68
C THR A 18 -13.51 -15.93 5.27
N SER A 19 -13.46 -15.03 6.25
CA SER A 19 -13.29 -13.62 6.00
C SER A 19 -12.01 -13.56 5.17
N ALA A 20 -12.16 -13.52 3.85
CA ALA A 20 -11.12 -12.96 3.01
C ALA A 20 -10.99 -11.54 3.57
N GLU A 21 -10.04 -11.38 4.48
CA GLU A 21 -9.76 -10.07 5.06
C GLU A 21 -9.42 -9.18 3.88
N ALA A 22 -10.40 -8.43 3.41
CA ALA A 22 -10.26 -7.54 2.30
C ALA A 22 -9.17 -6.53 2.62
N GLN A 23 -8.30 -6.27 1.67
CA GLN A 23 -7.47 -5.07 1.71
C GLN A 23 -8.42 -3.89 1.93
N ASN A 24 -8.08 -3.00 2.86
CA ASN A 24 -8.97 -1.87 3.20
C ASN A 24 -8.97 -0.78 2.12
N ILE A 25 -8.37 -1.05 0.96
CA ILE A 25 -8.29 -0.12 -0.16
C ILE A 25 -9.35 -0.48 -1.19
N ILE A 26 -10.29 0.43 -1.38
CA ILE A 26 -11.34 0.33 -2.39
C ILE A 26 -11.08 1.38 -3.47
N LEU A 27 -10.90 0.93 -4.71
CA LEU A 27 -10.65 1.85 -5.83
C LEU A 27 -11.85 2.78 -6.02
N GLY A 28 -11.55 4.07 -6.16
CA GLY A 28 -12.57 5.11 -6.27
C GLY A 28 -13.05 5.68 -4.94
N GLU A 29 -12.65 5.11 -3.81
CA GLU A 29 -12.92 5.65 -2.48
C GLU A 29 -11.68 6.33 -1.89
N LYS A 30 -11.88 7.13 -0.85
CA LYS A 30 -10.75 7.75 -0.15
C LYS A 30 -9.91 6.69 0.55
N VAL A 31 -8.59 6.81 0.39
CA VAL A 31 -7.65 5.99 1.16
C VAL A 31 -7.77 6.30 2.65
N PRO A 32 -7.49 5.33 3.53
CA PRO A 32 -7.39 5.59 4.95
C PRO A 32 -6.38 6.70 5.25
N ASP A 33 -6.60 7.43 6.32
CA ASP A 33 -5.64 8.45 6.75
C ASP A 33 -4.28 7.83 7.04
N SER A 34 -3.26 8.28 6.34
CA SER A 34 -1.89 7.88 6.60
C SER A 34 -1.39 8.65 7.82
N ARG A 35 -1.31 7.98 8.95
CA ARG A 35 -0.86 8.57 10.23
C ARG A 35 0.66 8.75 10.27
N ILE A 36 1.24 9.18 9.16
CA ILE A 36 2.68 9.44 9.05
C ILE A 36 3.04 10.66 9.90
N ARG A 37 3.96 10.47 10.83
CA ARG A 37 4.44 11.54 11.72
C ARG A 37 5.94 11.74 11.66
N SER A 38 6.67 10.77 11.13
CA SER A 38 8.12 10.77 11.08
C SER A 38 8.62 10.57 9.66
N TRP A 39 9.41 11.51 9.18
CA TRP A 39 10.03 11.49 7.87
C TRP A 39 11.55 11.42 8.02
N LEU A 40 12.19 10.68 7.13
CA LEU A 40 13.64 10.63 7.09
C LEU A 40 14.20 12.02 6.74
N MET A 41 15.03 12.56 7.63
CA MET A 41 15.60 13.91 7.54
C MET A 41 14.54 15.04 7.40
N ASP A 42 13.32 14.81 7.89
CA ASP A 42 12.16 15.71 7.74
C ASP A 42 11.84 16.08 6.28
N LEU A 43 12.29 15.26 5.32
CA LEU A 43 12.08 15.48 3.89
C LEU A 43 10.84 14.76 3.42
N GLN A 44 9.89 15.53 2.91
CA GLN A 44 8.69 15.02 2.23
C GLN A 44 8.85 15.21 0.72
N PRO A 45 8.26 14.31 -0.10
CA PRO A 45 8.28 14.52 -1.54
C PRO A 45 7.45 15.74 -1.94
N ASP A 46 7.85 16.39 -3.02
CA ASP A 46 7.07 17.49 -3.60
C ASP A 46 5.66 17.04 -3.97
N ALA A 47 4.72 17.99 -3.94
CA ALA A 47 3.34 17.71 -4.32
C ALA A 47 3.25 17.30 -5.80
N ALA A 48 2.41 16.29 -6.07
CA ALA A 48 2.13 15.80 -7.42
C ALA A 48 0.62 15.54 -7.59
N ASP A 49 0.19 15.28 -8.83
CA ASP A 49 -1.21 14.94 -9.10
C ASP A 49 -1.62 13.63 -8.45
N TYR A 50 -0.66 12.69 -8.34
CA TYR A 50 -0.83 11.38 -7.71
C TYR A 50 0.31 11.09 -6.74
N THR A 51 0.00 10.31 -5.72
CA THR A 51 0.99 9.80 -4.77
C THR A 51 0.97 8.28 -4.77
N CYS A 52 2.14 7.66 -4.90
CA CYS A 52 2.35 6.24 -4.67
C CYS A 52 2.91 6.03 -3.27
N ILE A 53 2.23 5.28 -2.42
CA ILE A 53 2.82 4.75 -1.19
C ILE A 53 3.27 3.33 -1.47
N ILE A 54 4.55 3.02 -1.25
CA ILE A 54 5.07 1.65 -1.22
C ILE A 54 5.31 1.22 0.22
N PHE A 55 4.63 0.17 0.65
CA PHE A 55 4.86 -0.49 1.93
C PHE A 55 6.08 -1.39 1.81
N TYR A 56 7.12 -1.06 2.56
CA TYR A 56 8.49 -1.46 2.27
C TYR A 56 9.22 -1.98 3.52
N HIS A 57 10.23 -2.83 3.29
CA HIS A 57 11.21 -3.20 4.30
C HIS A 57 12.59 -3.32 3.66
N SER A 58 13.60 -2.63 4.20
CA SER A 58 14.94 -2.51 3.62
C SER A 58 15.66 -3.85 3.44
N LYS A 59 15.38 -4.83 4.29
CA LYS A 59 15.97 -6.18 4.22
C LYS A 59 15.16 -7.18 3.39
N SER A 60 14.04 -6.77 2.80
CA SER A 60 13.25 -7.65 1.93
C SER A 60 13.82 -7.67 0.52
N PRO A 61 14.30 -8.82 0.00
CA PRO A 61 14.81 -8.92 -1.37
C PRO A 61 13.77 -8.49 -2.41
N ARG A 62 12.50 -8.83 -2.20
CA ARG A 62 11.39 -8.45 -3.10
C ARG A 62 11.18 -6.93 -3.14
N CYS A 63 11.32 -6.27 -1.99
CA CYS A 63 11.23 -4.82 -1.89
C CYS A 63 12.40 -4.15 -2.62
N GLN A 64 13.63 -4.63 -2.38
CA GLN A 64 14.84 -4.14 -3.03
C GLN A 64 14.77 -4.30 -4.56
N GLU A 65 14.26 -5.43 -5.06
CA GLU A 65 14.10 -5.69 -6.49
C GLU A 65 13.10 -4.75 -7.16
N CYS A 66 11.98 -4.44 -6.49
CA CYS A 66 10.91 -3.63 -7.07
C CYS A 66 11.18 -2.13 -7.04
N LEU A 67 11.88 -1.63 -6.02
CA LEU A 67 12.03 -0.19 -5.77
C LEU A 67 12.69 0.58 -6.91
N PRO A 68 13.79 0.11 -7.57
CA PRO A 68 14.40 0.82 -8.69
C PRO A 68 13.43 1.05 -9.86
N LYS A 69 12.57 0.07 -10.15
CA LYS A 69 11.54 0.18 -11.19
C LYS A 69 10.52 1.27 -10.85
N ILE A 70 10.02 1.28 -9.61
CA ILE A 70 9.06 2.28 -9.16
C ILE A 70 9.66 3.68 -9.21
N LYS A 71 10.90 3.86 -8.72
CA LYS A 71 11.62 5.13 -8.78
C LYS A 71 11.79 5.63 -10.22
N ARG A 72 12.10 4.73 -11.16
CA ARG A 72 12.19 5.10 -12.58
C ARG A 72 10.86 5.62 -13.11
N ILE A 73 9.74 4.96 -12.80
CA ILE A 73 8.40 5.42 -13.20
C ILE A 73 8.15 6.82 -12.62
N VAL A 74 8.41 7.03 -11.34
CA VAL A 74 8.23 8.34 -10.68
C VAL A 74 9.07 9.43 -11.37
N ASN A 75 10.28 9.12 -11.76
CA ASN A 75 11.16 10.07 -12.49
C ASN A 75 10.66 10.34 -13.91
N THR A 76 10.10 9.35 -14.60
CA THR A 76 9.53 9.51 -15.94
C THR A 76 8.30 10.43 -15.93
N TYR A 77 7.50 10.36 -14.89
CA TYR A 77 6.25 11.14 -14.76
C TYR A 77 6.39 12.31 -13.78
N GLU A 78 7.39 13.13 -14.01
CA GLU A 78 7.70 14.32 -13.19
C GLU A 78 6.48 15.24 -13.01
N GLY A 79 6.23 15.64 -11.76
CA GLY A 79 5.08 16.47 -11.37
C GLY A 79 3.71 15.75 -11.41
N LYS A 80 3.67 14.54 -11.98
CA LYS A 80 2.44 13.73 -12.01
C LYS A 80 2.40 12.70 -10.91
N LEU A 81 3.54 12.11 -10.55
CA LEU A 81 3.64 11.04 -9.56
C LEU A 81 4.79 11.32 -8.61
N ASN A 82 4.52 11.23 -7.32
CA ASN A 82 5.55 11.15 -6.29
C ASN A 82 5.51 9.80 -5.56
N LEU A 83 6.52 9.52 -4.74
CA LEU A 83 6.67 8.26 -4.03
C LEU A 83 6.90 8.49 -2.54
N ILE A 84 6.16 7.77 -1.72
CA ILE A 84 6.42 7.63 -0.29
C ILE A 84 6.84 6.19 -0.03
N ILE A 85 8.07 5.99 0.42
CA ILE A 85 8.55 4.71 0.92
C ILE A 85 8.17 4.65 2.40
N LEU A 86 7.21 3.79 2.75
CA LEU A 86 6.69 3.66 4.11
C LEU A 86 7.18 2.35 4.73
N THR A 87 7.87 2.45 5.85
CA THR A 87 8.40 1.29 6.58
C THR A 87 8.03 1.30 8.06
N LYS A 88 7.95 0.10 8.65
CA LYS A 88 7.80 -0.08 10.11
C LYS A 88 9.15 -0.22 10.83
N GLU A 89 10.24 -0.10 10.10
CA GLU A 89 11.58 -0.19 10.68
C GLU A 89 11.89 1.03 11.55
N ASP A 90 12.74 0.83 12.54
CA ASP A 90 13.27 1.92 13.34
C ASP A 90 14.05 2.92 12.49
N TYR A 91 13.82 4.19 12.72
CA TYR A 91 14.58 5.29 12.09
C TYR A 91 16.09 5.10 12.28
N SER A 92 16.53 4.78 13.51
CA SER A 92 17.95 4.60 13.86
C SER A 92 18.60 3.42 13.12
N LYS A 93 17.82 2.41 12.73
CA LYS A 93 18.34 1.19 12.07
C LYS A 93 18.30 1.26 10.55
N ALA A 94 17.25 1.84 10.01
CA ALA A 94 17.01 1.86 8.57
C ALA A 94 17.32 3.21 7.91
N GLY A 95 17.36 4.30 8.67
CA GLY A 95 17.52 5.64 8.13
C GLY A 95 18.74 5.79 7.24
N VAL A 96 19.91 5.31 7.66
CA VAL A 96 21.14 5.39 6.86
C VAL A 96 21.00 4.67 5.52
N THR A 97 20.47 3.44 5.54
CA THR A 97 20.27 2.63 4.32
C THR A 97 19.25 3.26 3.38
N LEU A 98 18.21 3.90 3.92
CA LEU A 98 17.13 4.47 3.11
C LEU A 98 17.43 5.89 2.61
N THR A 99 18.47 6.56 3.14
CA THR A 99 18.86 7.91 2.71
C THR A 99 19.18 8.00 1.21
N GLU A 100 19.75 6.95 0.62
CA GLU A 100 20.05 6.90 -0.82
C GLU A 100 18.82 7.00 -1.73
N HIS A 101 17.62 6.77 -1.17
CA HIS A 101 16.38 6.82 -1.92
C HIS A 101 15.72 8.19 -1.95
N LEU A 102 16.15 9.11 -1.08
CA LEU A 102 15.58 10.46 -0.99
C LEU A 102 15.82 11.26 -2.26
N SER A 103 14.80 12.00 -2.66
CA SER A 103 14.87 13.03 -3.71
C SER A 103 13.69 13.97 -3.57
N ASP A 104 13.59 14.99 -4.39
CA ASP A 104 12.44 15.91 -4.42
C ASP A 104 11.11 15.18 -4.66
N ARG A 105 11.16 14.00 -5.27
CA ARG A 105 9.96 13.20 -5.59
C ARG A 105 9.81 11.95 -4.74
N VAL A 106 10.77 11.63 -3.92
CA VAL A 106 10.79 10.41 -3.09
C VAL A 106 11.06 10.78 -1.65
N GLY A 107 10.08 10.58 -0.79
CA GLY A 107 10.22 10.67 0.65
C GLY A 107 10.24 9.28 1.29
N VAL A 108 10.90 9.19 2.43
CA VAL A 108 10.89 7.98 3.28
C VAL A 108 10.20 8.31 4.59
N ALA A 109 9.20 7.53 4.94
CA ALA A 109 8.41 7.72 6.14
C ALA A 109 8.44 6.48 7.04
N PHE A 110 8.31 6.72 8.34
CA PHE A 110 8.32 5.67 9.37
C PHE A 110 6.93 5.55 9.99
N ASP A 111 6.40 4.33 10.01
CA ASP A 111 5.08 4.00 10.56
C ASP A 111 5.24 3.39 11.95
N ASP A 112 5.40 4.26 12.93
CA ASP A 112 5.49 3.86 14.33
C ASP A 112 4.27 3.04 14.76
N GLY A 113 4.54 1.80 15.23
CA GLY A 113 3.50 0.85 15.64
C GLY A 113 2.68 0.26 14.49
N GLY A 114 3.05 0.50 13.22
CA GLY A 114 2.43 -0.10 12.06
C GLY A 114 0.97 0.32 11.82
N ARG A 115 0.58 1.50 12.31
CA ARG A 115 -0.83 1.96 12.25
C ARG A 115 -1.33 2.17 10.83
N THR A 116 -0.47 2.72 9.96
CA THR A 116 -0.81 2.92 8.54
C THR A 116 -0.87 1.59 7.81
N PHE A 117 0.08 0.67 8.08
CA PHE A 117 0.02 -0.70 7.55
C PHE A 117 -1.30 -1.39 7.90
N ILE A 118 -1.76 -1.28 9.15
CA ILE A 118 -3.04 -1.84 9.60
C ILE A 118 -4.21 -1.15 8.91
N ALA A 119 -4.23 0.18 8.89
CA ALA A 119 -5.32 0.95 8.28
C ALA A 119 -5.50 0.64 6.78
N TYR A 120 -4.41 0.42 6.06
CA TYR A 120 -4.40 0.05 4.64
C TYR A 120 -4.61 -1.45 4.40
N GLY A 121 -4.70 -2.27 5.45
CA GLY A 121 -4.88 -3.73 5.34
C GLY A 121 -3.71 -4.42 4.65
N VAL A 122 -2.47 -3.97 4.89
CA VAL A 122 -1.27 -4.50 4.21
C VAL A 122 -0.94 -5.89 4.73
N ARG A 123 -0.99 -6.89 3.86
CA ARG A 123 -0.73 -8.30 4.17
C ARG A 123 0.57 -8.83 3.62
N PHE A 124 1.08 -8.18 2.60
CA PHE A 124 2.34 -8.54 1.94
C PHE A 124 3.10 -7.29 1.54
N ILE A 125 4.38 -7.40 1.40
CA ILE A 125 5.28 -6.35 0.89
C ILE A 125 6.13 -6.91 -0.26
N PRO A 126 6.48 -6.09 -1.24
CA PRO A 126 6.12 -4.68 -1.42
C PRO A 126 4.68 -4.51 -1.96
N PHE A 127 3.85 -3.81 -1.21
CA PHE A 127 2.49 -3.42 -1.61
C PHE A 127 2.47 -1.95 -1.97
N CYS A 128 1.80 -1.58 -3.04
CA CYS A 128 1.65 -0.18 -3.47
C CYS A 128 0.19 0.23 -3.49
N VAL A 129 -0.05 1.48 -3.13
CA VAL A 129 -1.32 2.17 -3.29
C VAL A 129 -1.05 3.50 -3.98
N ILE A 130 -1.79 3.78 -5.04
CA ILE A 130 -1.74 5.08 -5.74
C ILE A 130 -3.07 5.78 -5.52
N TYR A 131 -3.00 7.03 -5.11
CA TYR A 131 -4.17 7.88 -4.94
C TYR A 131 -3.94 9.26 -5.55
N ASP A 132 -5.04 9.91 -5.94
CA ASP A 132 -5.00 11.25 -6.50
C ASP A 132 -4.84 12.33 -5.40
N LYS A 133 -4.61 13.58 -5.80
CA LYS A 133 -4.45 14.73 -4.90
C LYS A 133 -5.64 15.00 -3.98
N LYS A 134 -6.80 14.39 -4.25
CA LYS A 134 -7.99 14.46 -3.39
C LYS A 134 -8.06 13.28 -2.41
N GLY A 135 -7.09 12.35 -2.48
CA GLY A 135 -7.00 11.17 -1.63
C GLY A 135 -7.82 9.98 -2.09
N TYR A 136 -8.27 9.92 -3.33
CA TYR A 136 -9.03 8.78 -3.86
C TYR A 136 -8.09 7.74 -4.46
N ALA A 137 -8.25 6.48 -4.04
CA ALA A 137 -7.47 5.37 -4.57
C ALA A 137 -7.77 5.14 -6.06
N VAL A 138 -6.72 5.09 -6.87
CA VAL A 138 -6.82 4.85 -8.32
C VAL A 138 -6.18 3.52 -8.71
N TRP A 139 -5.27 2.99 -7.90
CA TRP A 139 -4.66 1.68 -8.09
C TRP A 139 -4.08 1.14 -6.78
N CYS A 140 -4.09 -0.17 -6.63
CA CYS A 140 -3.35 -0.85 -5.56
C CYS A 140 -2.96 -2.26 -6.00
N GLY A 141 -1.86 -2.76 -5.44
CA GLY A 141 -1.39 -4.12 -5.73
C GLY A 141 0.07 -4.35 -5.38
N HIS A 142 0.58 -5.51 -5.77
CA HIS A 142 1.98 -5.83 -5.61
C HIS A 142 2.84 -4.92 -6.49
N ALA A 143 3.90 -4.32 -5.94
CA ALA A 143 4.76 -3.38 -6.65
C ALA A 143 5.31 -3.90 -7.99
N LYS A 144 5.55 -5.22 -8.09
CA LYS A 144 5.99 -5.87 -9.34
C LYS A 144 5.00 -5.68 -10.49
N SER A 145 3.70 -5.58 -10.18
CA SER A 145 2.61 -5.44 -11.17
C SER A 145 2.38 -4.00 -11.61
N PHE A 146 2.98 -3.03 -10.94
CA PHE A 146 2.89 -1.63 -11.34
C PHE A 146 3.93 -1.33 -12.43
N ASP A 147 3.49 -0.80 -13.55
CA ASP A 147 4.31 -0.41 -14.69
C ASP A 147 3.83 0.91 -15.33
N GLU A 148 4.61 1.39 -16.29
CA GLU A 148 4.31 2.64 -17.01
C GLU A 148 2.95 2.56 -17.73
N LYS A 149 2.62 1.41 -18.34
CA LYS A 149 1.31 1.20 -19.01
C LYS A 149 0.14 1.33 -18.04
N THR A 150 0.34 0.84 -16.81
CA THR A 150 -0.66 0.97 -15.74
C THR A 150 -0.84 2.43 -15.37
N PHE A 151 0.23 3.19 -15.25
CA PHE A 151 0.13 4.61 -14.91
C PHE A 151 -0.43 5.44 -16.06
N ASP A 152 -0.09 5.15 -17.32
CA ASP A 152 -0.70 5.77 -18.49
C ASP A 152 -2.23 5.61 -18.51
N ARG A 153 -2.71 4.41 -18.16
CA ARG A 153 -4.16 4.17 -18.03
C ARG A 153 -4.79 5.01 -16.92
N ILE A 154 -4.11 5.19 -15.79
CA ILE A 154 -4.57 6.05 -14.69
C ILE A 154 -4.68 7.50 -15.18
N LEU A 155 -3.69 8.01 -15.91
CA LEU A 155 -3.68 9.37 -16.44
C LEU A 155 -4.77 9.62 -17.47
N THR A 156 -5.11 8.61 -18.27
CA THR A 156 -6.16 8.71 -19.29
C THR A 156 -7.57 8.50 -18.75
N TYR A 157 -7.69 7.90 -17.57
CA TYR A 157 -9.00 7.66 -16.95
C TYR A 157 -9.56 8.96 -16.38
N LYS A 158 -10.47 9.59 -17.13
CA LYS A 158 -11.26 10.72 -16.63
C LYS A 158 -12.40 10.19 -15.75
N ARG A 159 -12.33 10.46 -14.47
CA ARG A 159 -13.47 10.22 -13.57
C ARG A 159 -14.63 11.10 -14.05
N LYS A 160 -15.73 10.47 -14.48
CA LYS A 160 -17.00 11.16 -14.78
C LYS A 160 -17.67 11.61 -13.50
#